data_5fdc7a3025a579ad72e50536ccdfaf28
#
_entry.id   5fdc7a3025a579ad72e50536ccdfaf28
#
_cell.length_a   1.000
_cell.length_b   1.000
_cell.length_c   1.000
_cell.angle_alpha   90.00
_cell.angle_beta   90.00
_cell.angle_gamma   90.00
#
_symmetry.space_group_name_H-M   'P 1'
#
loop_
_entity.id
_entity.type
_entity.pdbx_description
1 polymer ?
#
loop_
_entity_poly.entity_id
_entity_poly.type
_entity_poly.pdbx_seq_one_letter_code
_entity_poly.pdbx_strand_id
1 'polypeptide(L)'
;PFAMVSRAVSPDYHERLISLCTGAGFHPDIRYELRHWLSVVSLVSQGLGVALVPEALQASRVPDTVFIPLASESTPYDTYCLWKTARDHAAMEAFLNTVRSAKLVA
;
A
#
# COMPACT_ATOMS: atom_id res chain seq x y z
N PRO A 1 9.41 4.11 -16.45
CA PRO A 1 9.40 4.93 -15.23
C PRO A 1 8.43 4.39 -14.20
N PHE A 2 8.83 4.49 -12.93
CA PHE A 2 8.04 4.03 -11.79
C PHE A 2 7.46 5.20 -11.01
N ALA A 3 6.24 5.02 -10.53
CA ALA A 3 5.64 5.87 -9.52
C ALA A 3 5.60 5.09 -8.20
N MET A 4 5.98 5.73 -7.09
CA MET A 4 6.03 5.09 -5.78
C MET A 4 5.56 6.06 -4.71
N VAL A 5 5.10 5.50 -3.59
CA VAL A 5 4.90 6.28 -2.37
C VAL A 5 6.26 6.70 -1.84
N SER A 6 6.37 7.96 -1.41
CA SER A 6 7.61 8.55 -0.95
C SER A 6 8.24 7.78 0.20
N ARG A 7 9.56 7.65 0.20
CA ARG A 7 10.31 7.07 1.30
C ARG A 7 10.03 7.77 2.63
N ALA A 8 9.81 9.08 2.60
CA ALA A 8 9.51 9.84 3.80
C ALA A 8 8.18 9.44 4.45
N VAL A 9 7.22 8.97 3.63
CA VAL A 9 5.91 8.53 4.11
C VAL A 9 5.96 7.10 4.62
N SER A 10 6.62 6.22 3.91
CA SER A 10 6.69 4.80 4.26
C SER A 10 8.03 4.21 3.83
N PRO A 11 9.09 4.40 4.65
CA PRO A 11 10.43 3.95 4.29
C PRO A 11 10.54 2.44 4.13
N ASP A 12 9.89 1.66 5.00
CA ASP A 12 9.95 0.20 4.94
C ASP A 12 9.30 -0.34 3.68
N TYR A 13 8.17 0.22 3.29
CA TYR A 13 7.49 -0.21 2.09
C TYR A 13 8.28 0.18 0.84
N HIS A 14 8.84 1.37 0.84
CA HIS A 14 9.68 1.85 -0.26
C HIS A 14 10.86 0.91 -0.49
N GLU A 15 11.59 0.56 0.56
CA GLU A 15 12.72 -0.37 0.48
C GLU A 15 12.29 -1.76 0.04
N ARG A 16 11.14 -2.23 0.49
CA ARG A 16 10.60 -3.54 0.08
C ARG A 16 10.33 -3.59 -1.41
N LEU A 17 9.75 -2.53 -1.98
CA LEU A 17 9.48 -2.47 -3.41
C LEU A 17 10.78 -2.45 -4.22
N ILE A 18 11.78 -1.71 -3.77
CA ILE A 18 13.09 -1.70 -4.43
C ILE A 18 13.71 -3.09 -4.39
N SER A 19 13.63 -3.78 -3.25
CA SER A 19 14.14 -5.15 -3.11
C SER A 19 13.45 -6.13 -4.05
N LEU A 20 12.14 -6.00 -4.27
CA LEU A 20 11.41 -6.83 -5.22
C LEU A 20 11.93 -6.62 -6.64
N CYS A 21 12.19 -5.38 -7.03
CA CYS A 21 12.72 -5.06 -8.36
C CYS A 21 14.14 -5.58 -8.55
N THR A 22 15.02 -5.35 -7.58
CA THR A 22 16.41 -5.82 -7.66
C THR A 22 16.49 -7.34 -7.64
N GLY A 23 15.63 -7.99 -6.87
CA GLY A 23 15.51 -9.45 -6.86
C GLY A 23 15.08 -10.04 -8.19
N ALA A 24 14.32 -9.26 -8.96
CA ALA A 24 13.89 -9.64 -10.32
C ALA A 24 14.92 -9.29 -11.40
N GLY A 25 16.05 -8.69 -11.03
CA GLY A 25 17.15 -8.43 -11.93
C GLY A 25 17.19 -7.03 -12.54
N PHE A 26 16.42 -6.08 -12.03
CA PHE A 26 16.47 -4.71 -12.53
C PHE A 26 16.38 -3.70 -11.39
N HIS A 27 16.82 -2.49 -11.67
CA HIS A 27 16.72 -1.36 -10.75
C HIS A 27 15.63 -0.42 -11.24
N PRO A 28 14.63 -0.07 -10.42
CA PRO A 28 13.52 0.74 -10.89
C PRO A 28 13.97 2.19 -11.15
N ASP A 29 13.50 2.74 -12.27
CA ASP A 29 13.67 4.16 -12.58
C ASP A 29 12.54 4.93 -11.94
N ILE A 30 12.73 5.36 -10.68
CA ILE A 30 11.71 6.03 -9.90
C ILE A 30 11.69 7.50 -10.30
N ARG A 31 10.68 7.89 -11.06
CA ARG A 31 10.55 9.28 -11.53
C ARG A 31 9.53 10.07 -10.71
N TYR A 32 8.61 9.38 -10.06
CA TYR A 32 7.52 10.03 -9.33
C TYR A 32 7.43 9.45 -7.93
N GLU A 33 7.56 10.30 -6.94
CA GLU A 33 7.33 9.95 -5.55
C GLU A 33 6.14 10.76 -5.04
N LEU A 34 5.11 10.05 -4.56
CA LEU A 34 3.85 10.63 -4.14
C LEU A 34 3.57 10.26 -2.69
N ARG A 35 2.66 11.00 -2.07
CA ARG A 35 2.37 10.81 -0.65
C ARG A 35 1.24 9.82 -0.40
N HIS A 36 0.40 9.56 -1.39
CA HIS A 36 -0.78 8.72 -1.23
C HIS A 36 -0.87 7.68 -2.34
N TRP A 37 -1.32 6.49 -1.98
CA TRP A 37 -1.47 5.38 -2.91
C TRP A 37 -2.42 5.69 -4.06
N LEU A 38 -3.54 6.35 -3.76
CA LEU A 38 -4.52 6.68 -4.79
C LEU A 38 -3.93 7.63 -5.83
N SER A 39 -3.08 8.55 -5.41
CA SER A 39 -2.36 9.44 -6.32
C SER A 39 -1.40 8.66 -7.22
N VAL A 40 -0.74 7.62 -6.69
CA VAL A 40 0.13 6.74 -7.47
C VAL A 40 -0.68 6.04 -8.57
N VAL A 41 -1.81 5.45 -8.21
CA VAL A 41 -2.67 4.75 -9.18
C VAL A 41 -3.22 5.71 -10.22
N SER A 42 -3.63 6.91 -9.82
CA SER A 42 -4.13 7.93 -10.74
C SER A 42 -3.08 8.37 -11.75
N LEU A 43 -1.84 8.49 -11.32
CA LEU A 43 -0.73 8.83 -12.22
C LEU A 43 -0.49 7.72 -13.24
N VAL A 44 -0.57 6.47 -12.83
CA VAL A 44 -0.45 5.31 -13.73
C VAL A 44 -1.59 5.31 -14.74
N SER A 45 -2.81 5.65 -14.32
CA SER A 45 -3.97 5.68 -15.22
C SER A 45 -3.81 6.69 -16.35
N GLN A 46 -2.97 7.70 -16.17
CA GLN A 46 -2.67 8.71 -17.19
C GLN A 46 -1.52 8.30 -18.12
N GLY A 47 -1.01 7.08 -17.97
CA GLY A 47 0.04 6.56 -18.85
C GLY A 47 1.43 7.07 -18.54
N LEU A 48 1.66 7.62 -17.35
CA LEU A 48 2.94 8.21 -16.98
C LEU A 48 3.95 7.19 -16.45
N GLY A 49 3.54 5.95 -16.23
CA GLY A 49 4.46 4.92 -15.77
C GLY A 49 3.73 3.71 -15.22
N VAL A 50 4.47 2.91 -14.45
CA VAL A 50 3.97 1.72 -13.76
C VAL A 50 4.23 1.87 -12.27
N ALA A 51 3.57 1.06 -11.46
CA ALA A 51 3.74 1.08 -10.02
C ALA A 51 3.52 -0.29 -9.40
N LEU A 52 4.15 -0.52 -8.26
CA LEU A 52 3.84 -1.66 -7.40
C LEU A 52 3.01 -1.14 -6.24
N VAL A 53 1.84 -1.72 -6.04
CA VAL A 53 0.88 -1.24 -5.05
C VAL A 53 0.31 -2.40 -4.24
N PRO A 54 -0.22 -2.16 -3.03
CA PRO A 54 -0.95 -3.20 -2.31
C PRO A 54 -2.18 -3.66 -3.10
N GLU A 55 -2.48 -4.94 -2.99
CA GLU A 55 -3.61 -5.55 -3.69
C GLU A 55 -4.94 -4.85 -3.36
N ALA A 56 -5.09 -4.34 -2.15
CA ALA A 56 -6.31 -3.67 -1.71
C ALA A 56 -6.70 -2.47 -2.60
N LEU A 57 -5.73 -1.85 -3.27
CA LEU A 57 -6.01 -0.72 -4.15
C LEU A 57 -6.78 -1.09 -5.41
N GLN A 58 -6.85 -2.38 -5.74
CA GLN A 58 -7.67 -2.86 -6.85
C GLN A 58 -9.14 -2.49 -6.67
N ALA A 59 -9.60 -2.43 -5.42
CA ALA A 59 -10.98 -2.06 -5.10
C ALA A 59 -11.30 -0.60 -5.39
N SER A 60 -10.31 0.27 -5.58
CA SER A 60 -10.53 1.68 -5.91
C SER A 60 -11.11 1.89 -7.30
N ARG A 61 -10.98 0.90 -8.18
CA ARG A 61 -11.54 0.91 -9.54
C ARG A 61 -11.21 2.15 -10.35
N VAL A 62 -9.97 2.62 -10.26
CA VAL A 62 -9.53 3.74 -11.09
C VAL A 62 -9.57 3.30 -12.55
N PRO A 63 -10.22 4.08 -13.44
CA PRO A 63 -10.35 3.70 -14.85
C PRO A 63 -9.00 3.68 -15.55
N ASP A 64 -8.94 2.92 -16.65
CA ASP A 64 -7.76 2.81 -17.52
C ASP A 64 -6.52 2.24 -16.81
N THR A 65 -6.70 1.49 -15.74
CA THR A 65 -5.62 0.78 -15.06
C THR A 65 -5.87 -0.72 -15.07
N VAL A 66 -4.79 -1.48 -15.16
CA VAL A 66 -4.82 -2.94 -15.07
C VAL A 66 -3.96 -3.36 -13.90
N PHE A 67 -4.51 -4.19 -13.02
CA PHE A 67 -3.79 -4.75 -11.88
C PHE A 67 -3.40 -6.18 -12.18
N ILE A 68 -2.11 -6.44 -12.16
CA ILE A 68 -1.57 -7.76 -12.47
C ILE A 68 -0.92 -8.31 -11.19
N PRO A 69 -1.38 -9.46 -10.67
CA PRO A 69 -0.74 -10.09 -9.51
C PRO A 69 0.71 -10.43 -9.81
N LEU A 70 1.58 -10.21 -8.84
CA LEU A 70 2.96 -10.62 -8.96
C LEU A 70 3.07 -12.13 -8.79
N ALA A 71 3.85 -12.78 -9.66
CA ALA A 71 4.08 -14.20 -9.58
C ALA A 71 4.99 -14.58 -8.40
N SER A 72 5.83 -13.66 -7.94
CA SER A 72 6.69 -13.89 -6.78
C SER A 72 5.92 -13.70 -5.49
N GLU A 73 6.35 -14.37 -4.43
CA GLU A 73 5.76 -14.22 -3.12
C GLU A 73 5.91 -12.79 -2.63
N SER A 74 4.78 -12.13 -2.43
CA SER A 74 4.75 -10.86 -1.72
C SER A 74 4.38 -11.12 -0.28
N THR A 75 5.12 -10.56 0.65
CA THR A 75 4.78 -10.63 2.07
C THR A 75 3.56 -9.76 2.32
N PRO A 76 2.48 -10.31 2.92
CA PRO A 76 1.32 -9.50 3.24
C PRO A 76 1.67 -8.34 4.16
N TYR A 77 1.00 -7.22 3.99
CA TYR A 77 1.14 -6.07 4.86
C TYR A 77 0.21 -6.23 6.04
N ASP A 78 0.77 -6.27 7.24
CA ASP A 78 -0.04 -6.35 8.44
C ASP A 78 -0.64 -4.99 8.77
N THR A 79 -1.92 -4.98 9.11
CA THR A 79 -2.62 -3.80 9.56
C THR A 79 -2.82 -3.90 11.06
N TYR A 80 -2.42 -2.85 11.78
CA TYR A 80 -2.52 -2.79 13.22
C TYR A 80 -3.50 -1.71 13.64
N CYS A 81 -4.27 -2.00 14.67
CA CYS A 81 -5.06 -1.00 15.36
C CYS A 81 -4.28 -0.56 16.60
N LEU A 82 -4.00 0.73 16.71
CA LEU A 82 -3.24 1.30 17.81
C LEU A 82 -4.12 2.23 18.64
N TRP A 83 -4.03 2.10 19.96
CA TRP A 83 -4.73 3.00 20.86
C TRP A 83 -3.92 3.21 22.14
N LYS A 84 -4.24 4.28 22.84
CA LYS A 84 -3.55 4.61 24.08
C LYS A 84 -4.22 3.86 25.24
N THR A 85 -3.47 2.99 25.91
CA THR A 85 -4.01 2.13 26.98
C THR A 85 -4.54 2.89 28.20
N ALA A 86 -4.04 4.11 28.45
CA ALA A 86 -4.44 4.90 29.60
C ALA A 86 -5.78 5.62 29.40
N ARG A 87 -6.41 5.53 28.23
CA ARG A 87 -7.70 6.17 27.98
C ARG A 87 -8.82 5.15 27.99
N ASP A 88 -9.72 5.34 28.95
CA ASP A 88 -10.94 4.58 29.04
C ASP A 88 -12.05 5.41 28.38
N HIS A 89 -12.50 4.97 27.21
CA HIS A 89 -13.49 5.70 26.42
C HIS A 89 -14.50 4.73 25.83
N ALA A 90 -15.79 4.97 26.06
CA ALA A 90 -16.85 4.06 25.62
C ALA A 90 -16.87 3.85 24.11
N ALA A 91 -16.66 4.91 23.33
CA ALA A 91 -16.61 4.82 21.88
C ALA A 91 -15.42 3.96 21.41
N MET A 92 -14.28 4.05 22.09
CA MET A 92 -13.12 3.23 21.80
C MET A 92 -13.38 1.76 22.08
N GLU A 93 -14.01 1.43 23.20
CA GLU A 93 -14.38 0.06 23.55
C GLU A 93 -15.30 -0.55 22.49
N ALA A 94 -16.32 0.20 22.06
CA ALA A 94 -17.24 -0.23 21.02
C ALA A 94 -16.49 -0.50 19.70
N PHE A 95 -15.58 0.38 19.32
CA PHE A 95 -14.77 0.23 18.13
C PHE A 95 -13.87 -1.00 18.20
N LEU A 96 -13.16 -1.18 19.33
CA LEU A 96 -12.27 -2.31 19.52
C LEU A 96 -13.01 -3.64 19.49
N ASN A 97 -14.21 -3.69 20.07
CA ASN A 97 -15.04 -4.89 20.01
C ASN A 97 -15.45 -5.21 18.57
N THR A 98 -15.77 -4.20 17.78
CA THR A 98 -16.08 -4.37 16.37
C THR A 98 -14.87 -4.89 15.59
N VAL A 99 -13.69 -4.33 15.84
CA VAL A 99 -12.45 -4.74 15.17
C VAL A 99 -12.09 -6.19 15.52
N ARG A 100 -12.22 -6.57 16.80
CA ARG A 100 -11.89 -7.93 17.26
C ARG A 100 -12.79 -8.99 16.68
N SER A 101 -14.04 -8.64 16.40
CA SER A 101 -15.01 -9.58 15.81
C SER A 101 -15.02 -9.57 14.28
N ALA A 102 -14.41 -8.57 13.65
CA ALA A 102 -14.35 -8.47 12.21
C ALA A 102 -13.16 -9.24 11.65
N LYS A 103 -13.36 -9.94 10.52
CA LYS A 103 -12.25 -10.47 9.74
C LYS A 103 -11.79 -9.37 8.80
N LEU A 104 -10.67 -8.74 9.13
CA LEU A 104 -10.05 -7.75 8.26
C LEU A 104 -9.12 -8.47 7.30
N VAL A 105 -9.39 -8.32 6.01
CA VAL A 105 -8.50 -8.81 4.96
C VAL A 105 -7.53 -7.69 4.62
N ALA A 106 -6.27 -7.92 4.91
CA ALA A 106 -5.22 -6.95 4.61
C ALA A 106 -4.86 -6.96 3.12
#